data_238008d80287a265c28bb358900a5158
#
_entry.id   238008d80287a265c28bb358900a5158
#
_cell.length_a   1.000
_cell.length_b   1.000
_cell.length_c   1.000
_cell.angle_alpha   90.00
_cell.angle_beta   90.00
_cell.angle_gamma   90.00
#
_symmetry.space_group_name_H-M   'P 1'
#
loop_
_entity.id
_entity.type
_entity.pdbx_description
1 polymer ?
#
loop_
_entity_poly.entity_id
_entity_poly.type
_entity_poly.pdbx_seq_one_letter_code
_entity_poly.pdbx_strand_id
1 'polypeptide(L)'
;MSDGDPGGTKWDFFVSYQQADRTWAEWIAWQLEAAGYSVLFQGWDFVPGSNWIALMQDGVSHSARVIVVLSPAYIGSMFGAAEWQSVWAHDPAGANRRVIPVRVADCDRPGLLAGIVSVDLFGVPEPKALQRLQDAIKRALAGRAKPLTPPPLPASAASAASESRPPAAAPPPARPRFPGRDYHVSVRNSRGVQIGDNNTQINRW
;
A
#
# COMPACT_ATOMS: atom_id res chain seq x y z
N MET A 1 9.46 -42.13 -13.00
CA MET A 1 8.91 -41.20 -13.99
C MET A 1 7.53 -40.85 -13.47
N SER A 2 7.42 -39.76 -12.72
CA SER A 2 6.12 -39.29 -12.24
C SER A 2 5.56 -38.37 -13.32
N ASP A 3 4.50 -38.81 -13.98
CA ASP A 3 3.69 -37.99 -14.86
C ASP A 3 3.15 -36.81 -14.04
N GLY A 4 3.73 -35.62 -14.26
CA GLY A 4 3.24 -34.40 -13.64
C GLY A 4 1.86 -34.10 -14.18
N ASP A 5 0.93 -33.84 -13.28
CA ASP A 5 -0.39 -33.31 -13.56
C ASP A 5 -0.27 -32.08 -14.50
N PRO A 6 -0.82 -32.08 -15.71
CA PRO A 6 -0.64 -31.00 -16.68
C PRO A 6 -1.27 -29.66 -16.29
N GLY A 7 -1.91 -29.56 -15.11
CA GLY A 7 -2.51 -28.35 -14.55
C GLY A 7 -1.95 -27.93 -13.19
N GLY A 8 -0.93 -28.64 -12.65
CA GLY A 8 -0.40 -28.37 -11.31
C GLY A 8 0.47 -27.09 -11.26
N THR A 9 0.42 -26.39 -10.12
CA THR A 9 1.31 -25.27 -9.84
C THR A 9 2.75 -25.77 -9.69
N LYS A 10 3.68 -25.21 -10.47
CA LYS A 10 5.11 -25.59 -10.44
C LYS A 10 5.91 -24.73 -9.46
N TRP A 11 5.54 -23.46 -9.33
CA TRP A 11 6.22 -22.48 -8.49
C TRP A 11 5.23 -21.76 -7.58
N ASP A 12 5.69 -21.39 -6.39
CA ASP A 12 4.93 -20.53 -5.49
C ASP A 12 4.85 -19.11 -6.04
N PHE A 13 5.96 -18.64 -6.61
CA PHE A 13 6.06 -17.28 -7.14
C PHE A 13 6.77 -17.22 -8.50
N PHE A 14 6.26 -16.37 -9.37
CA PHE A 14 6.96 -15.85 -10.54
C PHE A 14 7.30 -14.39 -10.29
N VAL A 15 8.55 -13.98 -10.50
CA VAL A 15 9.00 -12.59 -10.31
C VAL A 15 9.05 -11.89 -11.65
N SER A 16 8.10 -10.99 -11.87
CA SER A 16 7.99 -10.13 -13.05
C SER A 16 8.62 -8.76 -12.79
N TYR A 17 9.55 -8.35 -13.64
CA TYR A 17 10.31 -7.12 -13.47
C TYR A 17 10.76 -6.52 -14.80
N GLN A 18 11.15 -5.25 -14.80
CA GLN A 18 11.88 -4.61 -15.89
C GLN A 18 13.39 -4.71 -15.68
N GLN A 19 14.15 -4.76 -16.75
CA GLN A 19 15.60 -4.92 -16.69
C GLN A 19 16.29 -3.85 -15.81
N ALA A 20 15.75 -2.65 -15.76
CA ALA A 20 16.22 -1.59 -14.88
C ALA A 20 16.11 -1.94 -13.38
N ASP A 21 15.19 -2.82 -13.02
CA ASP A 21 14.88 -3.22 -11.64
C ASP A 21 15.46 -4.60 -11.27
N ARG A 22 16.34 -5.16 -12.14
CA ARG A 22 16.89 -6.51 -11.96
C ARG A 22 17.48 -6.76 -10.58
N THR A 23 18.23 -5.82 -10.05
CA THR A 23 18.85 -5.97 -8.72
C THR A 23 17.83 -6.14 -7.60
N TRP A 24 16.72 -5.38 -7.66
CA TRP A 24 15.61 -5.53 -6.73
C TRP A 24 14.89 -6.87 -6.91
N ALA A 25 14.64 -7.26 -8.15
CA ALA A 25 13.96 -8.51 -8.47
C ALA A 25 14.78 -9.72 -8.01
N GLU A 26 16.09 -9.69 -8.21
CA GLU A 26 17.02 -10.71 -7.75
C GLU A 26 17.07 -10.82 -6.24
N TRP A 27 17.14 -9.67 -5.53
CA TRP A 27 17.08 -9.65 -4.07
C TRP A 27 15.76 -10.22 -3.54
N ILE A 28 14.63 -9.84 -4.15
CA ILE A 28 13.32 -10.37 -3.77
C ILE A 28 13.24 -11.87 -3.99
N ALA A 29 13.66 -12.38 -5.17
CA ALA A 29 13.67 -13.79 -5.48
C ALA A 29 14.50 -14.59 -4.48
N TRP A 30 15.72 -14.10 -4.18
CA TRP A 30 16.60 -14.70 -3.18
C TRP A 30 15.95 -14.79 -1.80
N GLN A 31 15.32 -13.71 -1.33
CA GLN A 31 14.67 -13.71 -0.01
C GLN A 31 13.47 -14.67 0.06
N LEU A 32 12.76 -14.86 -1.05
CA LEU A 32 11.65 -15.81 -1.12
C LEU A 32 12.17 -17.25 -1.09
N GLU A 33 13.22 -17.58 -1.84
CA GLU A 33 13.84 -18.91 -1.79
C GLU A 33 14.46 -19.21 -0.43
N ALA A 34 15.13 -18.24 0.20
CA ALA A 34 15.66 -18.35 1.56
C ALA A 34 14.54 -18.60 2.60
N ALA A 35 13.31 -18.17 2.32
CA ALA A 35 12.13 -18.45 3.14
C ALA A 35 11.46 -19.81 2.80
N GLY A 36 12.00 -20.58 1.85
CA GLY A 36 11.55 -21.92 1.50
C GLY A 36 10.50 -21.98 0.40
N TYR A 37 10.26 -20.89 -0.33
CA TYR A 37 9.35 -20.87 -1.48
C TYR A 37 10.07 -21.25 -2.78
N SER A 38 9.35 -21.90 -3.68
CA SER A 38 9.82 -22.13 -5.05
C SER A 38 9.57 -20.89 -5.91
N VAL A 39 10.62 -20.38 -6.56
CA VAL A 39 10.55 -19.14 -7.33
C VAL A 39 11.02 -19.35 -8.75
N LEU A 40 10.24 -18.89 -9.74
CA LEU A 40 10.72 -18.72 -11.09
C LEU A 40 11.23 -17.28 -11.25
N PHE A 41 12.52 -17.14 -11.50
CA PHE A 41 13.16 -15.84 -11.73
C PHE A 41 13.92 -15.84 -13.06
N GLN A 42 13.55 -14.96 -13.97
CA GLN A 42 14.10 -14.88 -15.31
C GLN A 42 15.65 -14.82 -15.33
N GLY A 43 16.23 -14.08 -14.38
CA GLY A 43 17.69 -13.90 -14.32
C GLY A 43 18.49 -15.16 -14.01
N TRP A 44 17.86 -16.20 -13.47
CA TRP A 44 18.50 -17.48 -13.11
C TRP A 44 18.05 -18.63 -14.00
N ASP A 45 16.75 -18.68 -14.34
CA ASP A 45 16.13 -19.83 -14.96
C ASP A 45 16.12 -19.75 -16.49
N PHE A 46 16.26 -18.54 -17.07
CA PHE A 46 16.24 -18.35 -18.50
C PHE A 46 17.68 -18.37 -19.04
N VAL A 47 18.22 -19.60 -19.19
CA VAL A 47 19.59 -19.80 -19.62
C VAL A 47 19.70 -19.75 -21.16
N PRO A 48 20.91 -19.49 -21.73
CA PRO A 48 21.12 -19.50 -23.17
C PRO A 48 20.57 -20.78 -23.83
N GLY A 49 19.79 -20.61 -24.89
CA GLY A 49 19.12 -21.71 -25.60
C GLY A 49 17.68 -21.95 -25.13
N SER A 50 17.24 -21.37 -24.04
CA SER A 50 15.84 -21.44 -23.57
C SER A 50 14.90 -20.66 -24.51
N ASN A 51 13.68 -21.16 -24.67
CA ASN A 51 12.60 -20.41 -25.32
C ASN A 51 12.00 -19.42 -24.32
N TRP A 52 12.41 -18.15 -24.41
CA TRP A 52 12.01 -17.09 -23.49
C TRP A 52 10.48 -16.91 -23.42
N ILE A 53 9.78 -16.94 -24.57
CA ILE A 53 8.32 -16.76 -24.61
C ILE A 53 7.61 -17.90 -23.89
N ALA A 54 8.03 -19.15 -24.17
CA ALA A 54 7.44 -20.32 -23.53
C ALA A 54 7.64 -20.30 -22.00
N LEU A 55 8.84 -19.93 -21.51
CA LEU A 55 9.13 -19.82 -20.08
C LEU A 55 8.33 -18.70 -19.41
N MET A 56 8.14 -17.56 -20.07
CA MET A 56 7.30 -16.49 -19.54
C MET A 56 5.85 -16.93 -19.41
N GLN A 57 5.31 -17.59 -20.44
CA GLN A 57 3.94 -18.11 -20.42
C GLN A 57 3.78 -19.19 -19.34
N ASP A 58 4.76 -20.07 -19.21
CA ASP A 58 4.78 -21.12 -18.19
C ASP A 58 4.80 -20.50 -16.77
N GLY A 59 5.65 -19.49 -16.55
CA GLY A 59 5.72 -18.76 -15.30
C GLY A 59 4.38 -18.12 -14.90
N VAL A 60 3.73 -17.44 -15.82
CA VAL A 60 2.43 -16.81 -15.59
C VAL A 60 1.34 -17.84 -15.31
N SER A 61 1.33 -18.95 -16.06
CA SER A 61 0.26 -19.96 -16.02
C SER A 61 0.39 -20.93 -14.85
N HIS A 62 1.63 -21.32 -14.50
CA HIS A 62 1.90 -22.37 -13.53
C HIS A 62 2.55 -21.88 -12.22
N SER A 63 2.58 -20.58 -11.97
CA SER A 63 2.90 -20.05 -10.64
C SER A 63 1.63 -19.78 -9.85
N ALA A 64 1.66 -20.07 -8.55
CA ALA A 64 0.55 -19.77 -7.67
C ALA A 64 0.29 -18.26 -7.61
N ARG A 65 1.37 -17.46 -7.64
CA ARG A 65 1.30 -15.98 -7.59
C ARG A 65 2.41 -15.34 -8.41
N VAL A 66 2.16 -14.11 -8.83
CA VAL A 66 3.12 -13.27 -9.54
C VAL A 66 3.50 -12.09 -8.64
N ILE A 67 4.79 -11.98 -8.33
CA ILE A 67 5.37 -10.78 -7.72
C ILE A 67 5.64 -9.79 -8.86
N VAL A 68 5.10 -8.60 -8.73
CA VAL A 68 5.34 -7.51 -9.68
C VAL A 68 6.27 -6.50 -9.05
N VAL A 69 7.50 -6.41 -9.54
CA VAL A 69 8.49 -5.41 -9.08
C VAL A 69 8.14 -4.09 -9.74
N LEU A 70 7.48 -3.22 -8.98
CA LEU A 70 6.85 -2.01 -9.48
C LEU A 70 7.75 -0.79 -9.32
N SER A 71 8.07 -0.17 -10.43
CA SER A 71 8.86 1.07 -10.56
C SER A 71 8.32 1.94 -11.70
N PRO A 72 8.78 3.19 -11.87
CA PRO A 72 8.46 3.99 -13.05
C PRO A 72 8.85 3.30 -14.37
N ALA A 73 9.97 2.56 -14.40
CA ALA A 73 10.43 1.81 -15.57
C ALA A 73 9.46 0.69 -15.92
N TYR A 74 9.01 -0.04 -14.92
CA TYR A 74 8.02 -1.12 -15.09
C TYR A 74 6.69 -0.58 -15.62
N ILE A 75 6.19 0.50 -15.03
CA ILE A 75 4.94 1.16 -15.45
C ILE A 75 5.04 1.65 -16.89
N GLY A 76 6.15 2.30 -17.24
CA GLY A 76 6.38 2.79 -18.60
C GLY A 76 6.35 1.69 -19.67
N SER A 77 6.76 0.47 -19.33
CA SER A 77 6.73 -0.68 -20.24
C SER A 77 5.37 -1.38 -20.30
N MET A 78 4.56 -1.30 -19.24
CA MET A 78 3.24 -1.93 -19.18
C MET A 78 2.23 -1.41 -20.20
N PHE A 79 2.34 -0.13 -20.57
CA PHE A 79 1.42 0.47 -21.53
C PHE A 79 1.52 -0.09 -22.95
N GLY A 80 2.51 -0.96 -23.22
CA GLY A 80 2.70 -1.63 -24.51
C GLY A 80 2.48 -3.15 -24.53
N ALA A 81 2.29 -3.81 -23.38
CA ALA A 81 2.32 -5.26 -23.28
C ALA A 81 0.95 -5.88 -23.05
N ALA A 82 0.40 -6.54 -24.09
CA ALA A 82 -0.83 -7.35 -24.02
C ALA A 82 -0.72 -8.53 -23.02
N GLU A 83 0.50 -8.92 -22.65
CA GLU A 83 0.80 -10.04 -21.74
C GLU A 83 0.26 -9.83 -20.33
N TRP A 84 0.17 -8.59 -19.86
CA TRP A 84 -0.41 -8.23 -18.58
C TRP A 84 -1.90 -8.55 -18.45
N GLN A 85 -2.62 -8.46 -19.57
CA GLN A 85 -4.05 -8.75 -19.60
C GLN A 85 -4.32 -10.22 -19.29
N SER A 86 -3.42 -11.12 -19.63
CA SER A 86 -3.58 -12.55 -19.35
C SER A 86 -3.43 -12.91 -17.87
N VAL A 87 -2.45 -12.33 -17.17
CA VAL A 87 -2.30 -12.53 -15.71
C VAL A 87 -3.53 -12.01 -14.98
N TRP A 88 -4.03 -10.86 -15.44
CA TRP A 88 -5.18 -10.20 -14.87
C TRP A 88 -6.49 -10.93 -15.15
N ALA A 89 -6.63 -11.51 -16.34
CA ALA A 89 -7.84 -12.25 -16.72
C ALA A 89 -8.12 -13.46 -15.81
N HIS A 90 -7.10 -13.99 -15.13
CA HIS A 90 -7.22 -15.13 -14.23
C HIS A 90 -7.64 -14.75 -12.79
N ASP A 91 -7.54 -13.48 -12.39
CA ASP A 91 -7.97 -13.00 -11.06
C ASP A 91 -8.35 -11.50 -11.09
N PRO A 92 -9.35 -11.10 -11.89
CA PRO A 92 -9.67 -9.70 -12.12
C PRO A 92 -10.17 -8.97 -10.87
N ALA A 93 -10.71 -9.71 -9.91
CA ALA A 93 -11.17 -9.18 -8.63
C ALA A 93 -10.09 -9.21 -7.53
N GLY A 94 -8.90 -9.78 -7.79
CA GLY A 94 -7.85 -9.97 -6.79
C GLY A 94 -8.23 -10.92 -5.65
N ALA A 95 -9.29 -11.73 -5.83
CA ALA A 95 -9.83 -12.60 -4.79
C ALA A 95 -8.82 -13.69 -4.37
N ASN A 96 -8.07 -14.22 -5.33
CA ASN A 96 -7.05 -15.22 -5.10
C ASN A 96 -5.68 -14.63 -4.76
N ARG A 97 -5.55 -13.30 -4.80
CA ARG A 97 -4.29 -12.60 -4.54
C ARG A 97 -3.14 -13.10 -5.42
N ARG A 98 -3.47 -13.39 -6.69
CA ARG A 98 -2.49 -13.91 -7.66
C ARG A 98 -1.41 -12.89 -8.02
N VAL A 99 -1.71 -11.60 -7.93
CA VAL A 99 -0.78 -10.50 -8.21
C VAL A 99 -0.43 -9.79 -6.90
N ILE A 100 0.86 -9.72 -6.60
CA ILE A 100 1.39 -9.03 -5.42
C ILE A 100 2.33 -7.91 -5.91
N PRO A 101 1.87 -6.66 -5.97
CA PRO A 101 2.72 -5.55 -6.33
C PRO A 101 3.70 -5.21 -5.21
N VAL A 102 4.99 -5.15 -5.54
CA VAL A 102 6.08 -4.75 -4.65
C VAL A 102 6.73 -3.50 -5.21
N ARG A 103 6.47 -2.35 -4.60
CA ARG A 103 7.03 -1.07 -5.05
C ARG A 103 8.47 -0.94 -4.55
N VAL A 104 9.38 -0.76 -5.48
CA VAL A 104 10.81 -0.58 -5.22
C VAL A 104 11.28 0.86 -5.45
N ALA A 105 10.39 1.70 -5.99
CA ALA A 105 10.55 3.13 -6.10
C ALA A 105 9.21 3.82 -5.82
N ASP A 106 9.25 5.11 -5.50
CA ASP A 106 8.02 5.89 -5.39
C ASP A 106 7.42 6.11 -6.79
N CYS A 107 6.28 5.48 -7.03
CA CYS A 107 5.58 5.52 -8.31
C CYS A 107 4.09 5.32 -8.10
N ASP A 108 3.29 5.84 -9.02
CA ASP A 108 1.86 5.60 -9.06
C ASP A 108 1.56 4.14 -9.39
N ARG A 109 0.34 3.71 -9.09
CA ARG A 109 -0.19 2.40 -9.46
C ARG A 109 -1.31 2.60 -10.49
N PRO A 110 -0.99 2.58 -11.78
CA PRO A 110 -1.97 2.88 -12.81
C PRO A 110 -2.96 1.73 -13.02
N GLY A 111 -4.13 2.08 -13.54
CA GLY A 111 -5.14 1.11 -13.95
C GLY A 111 -5.56 0.16 -12.83
N LEU A 112 -5.54 -1.11 -13.14
CA LEU A 112 -6.00 -2.15 -12.22
C LEU A 112 -5.10 -2.29 -10.96
N LEU A 113 -3.81 -1.96 -11.04
CA LEU A 113 -2.91 -1.97 -9.89
C LEU A 113 -3.30 -0.96 -8.80
N ALA A 114 -4.06 0.09 -9.15
CA ALA A 114 -4.54 1.07 -8.18
C ALA A 114 -5.43 0.46 -7.09
N GLY A 115 -6.20 -0.58 -7.45
CA GLY A 115 -7.09 -1.28 -6.55
C GLY A 115 -6.43 -2.39 -5.72
N ILE A 116 -5.16 -2.77 -6.01
CA ILE A 116 -4.46 -3.82 -5.30
C ILE A 116 -3.57 -3.24 -4.21
N VAL A 117 -3.61 -3.86 -3.03
CA VAL A 117 -2.71 -3.53 -1.92
C VAL A 117 -1.28 -3.91 -2.30
N SER A 118 -0.37 -2.94 -2.27
CA SER A 118 1.06 -3.13 -2.56
C SER A 118 1.91 -3.19 -1.30
N VAL A 119 3.14 -3.67 -1.47
CA VAL A 119 4.20 -3.63 -0.47
C VAL A 119 5.23 -2.60 -0.89
N ASP A 120 5.57 -1.67 0.00
CA ASP A 120 6.54 -0.61 -0.29
C ASP A 120 7.89 -0.96 0.36
N LEU A 121 8.90 -1.24 -0.48
CA LEU A 121 10.26 -1.57 -0.04
C LEU A 121 11.23 -0.40 -0.19
N PHE A 122 10.87 0.64 -0.96
CA PHE A 122 11.71 1.82 -1.16
C PHE A 122 11.77 2.71 0.08
N GLY A 123 12.84 3.48 0.19
CA GLY A 123 13.01 4.48 1.26
C GLY A 123 13.20 3.91 2.68
N VAL A 124 13.48 2.62 2.80
CA VAL A 124 13.72 1.97 4.10
C VAL A 124 15.01 1.17 4.09
N PRO A 125 15.68 1.00 5.25
CA PRO A 125 16.85 0.13 5.37
C PRO A 125 16.52 -1.33 5.06
N GLU A 126 17.51 -2.07 4.57
CA GLU A 126 17.36 -3.47 4.16
C GLU A 126 16.69 -4.37 5.20
N PRO A 127 17.04 -4.35 6.50
CA PRO A 127 16.35 -5.19 7.49
C PRO A 127 14.85 -4.92 7.58
N LYS A 128 14.46 -3.66 7.37
CA LYS A 128 13.05 -3.26 7.37
C LYS A 128 12.35 -3.66 6.07
N ALA A 129 13.04 -3.56 4.94
CA ALA A 129 12.54 -4.05 3.65
C ALA A 129 12.28 -5.55 3.70
N LEU A 130 13.23 -6.33 4.23
CA LEU A 130 13.10 -7.77 4.43
C LEU A 130 11.89 -8.12 5.30
N GLN A 131 11.76 -7.46 6.45
CA GLN A 131 10.62 -7.67 7.34
C GLN A 131 9.29 -7.37 6.64
N ARG A 132 9.20 -6.24 5.90
CA ARG A 132 8.01 -5.86 5.14
C ARG A 132 7.65 -6.89 4.08
N LEU A 133 8.65 -7.38 3.33
CA LEU A 133 8.45 -8.40 2.30
C LEU A 133 7.90 -9.68 2.92
N GLN A 134 8.59 -10.23 3.94
CA GLN A 134 8.18 -11.47 4.60
C GLN A 134 6.77 -11.37 5.23
N ASP A 135 6.47 -10.28 5.92
CA ASP A 135 5.17 -10.06 6.51
C ASP A 135 4.07 -9.96 5.45
N ALA A 136 4.34 -9.29 4.33
CA ALA A 136 3.39 -9.15 3.24
C ALA A 136 3.10 -10.49 2.57
N ILE A 137 4.13 -11.30 2.31
CA ILE A 137 3.97 -12.64 1.73
C ILE A 137 3.14 -13.53 2.67
N LYS A 138 3.49 -13.58 3.96
CA LYS A 138 2.71 -14.35 4.96
C LYS A 138 1.24 -13.93 4.98
N ARG A 139 0.96 -12.62 4.94
CA ARG A 139 -0.41 -12.07 4.90
C ARG A 139 -1.15 -12.40 3.61
N ALA A 140 -0.46 -12.32 2.47
CA ALA A 140 -1.04 -12.69 1.17
C ALA A 140 -1.42 -14.17 1.11
N LEU A 141 -0.61 -15.04 1.69
CA LEU A 141 -0.87 -16.47 1.78
C LEU A 141 -2.00 -16.78 2.77
N ALA A 142 -1.96 -16.19 3.97
CA ALA A 142 -2.97 -16.41 5.01
C ALA A 142 -4.33 -15.75 4.70
N GLY A 143 -4.37 -14.75 3.80
CA GLY A 143 -5.58 -14.00 3.49
C GLY A 143 -6.05 -13.05 4.58
N ARG A 144 -5.32 -12.93 5.68
CA ARG A 144 -5.67 -12.11 6.84
C ARG A 144 -4.41 -11.56 7.52
N ALA A 145 -4.50 -10.32 7.99
CA ALA A 145 -3.40 -9.58 8.64
C ALA A 145 -3.71 -9.27 10.11
N LYS A 146 -4.39 -10.15 10.84
CA LYS A 146 -4.68 -9.92 12.28
C LYS A 146 -3.38 -9.98 13.08
N PRO A 147 -3.05 -8.94 13.91
CA PRO A 147 -1.93 -9.02 14.84
C PRO A 147 -2.06 -10.19 15.81
N LEU A 148 -0.94 -10.79 16.19
CA LEU A 148 -0.91 -11.87 17.20
C LEU A 148 -1.21 -11.36 18.59
N THR A 149 -0.86 -10.10 18.86
CA THR A 149 -1.14 -9.43 20.15
C THR A 149 -2.20 -8.35 19.96
N PRO A 150 -3.07 -8.12 20.96
CA PRO A 150 -4.03 -7.03 20.89
C PRO A 150 -3.31 -5.70 20.73
N PRO A 151 -3.75 -4.81 19.80
CA PRO A 151 -3.23 -3.47 19.75
C PRO A 151 -3.57 -2.72 21.05
N PRO A 152 -2.72 -1.80 21.52
CA PRO A 152 -3.03 -0.97 22.67
C PRO A 152 -4.29 -0.14 22.37
N LEU A 153 -5.06 0.12 23.42
CA LEU A 153 -6.20 1.03 23.32
C LEU A 153 -5.68 2.42 22.91
N PRO A 154 -6.26 3.07 21.89
CA PRO A 154 -5.88 4.43 21.54
C PRO A 154 -6.01 5.34 22.77
N ALA A 155 -4.95 6.10 23.09
CA ALA A 155 -5.03 7.10 24.14
C ALA A 155 -6.16 8.09 23.77
N SER A 156 -7.14 8.24 24.65
CA SER A 156 -8.19 9.23 24.46
C SER A 156 -7.54 10.62 24.38
N ALA A 157 -7.97 11.43 23.43
CA ALA A 157 -7.50 12.81 23.28
C ALA A 157 -7.67 13.65 24.56
N ALA A 158 -8.54 13.22 25.49
CA ALA A 158 -8.73 13.83 26.81
C ALA A 158 -7.52 13.63 27.74
N SER A 159 -6.70 12.58 27.56
CA SER A 159 -5.51 12.36 28.40
C SER A 159 -4.31 13.21 27.97
N ALA A 160 -4.22 13.57 26.71
CA ALA A 160 -3.15 14.44 26.19
C ALA A 160 -3.29 15.91 26.62
N ALA A 161 -4.50 16.33 27.00
CA ALA A 161 -4.76 17.69 27.47
C ALA A 161 -4.41 17.90 28.96
N SER A 162 -4.15 16.83 29.72
CA SER A 162 -3.87 16.89 31.16
C SER A 162 -2.38 17.09 31.47
N GLU A 163 -1.47 16.81 30.56
CA GLU A 163 -0.01 16.92 30.78
C GLU A 163 0.61 18.27 30.41
N SER A 164 -0.15 19.16 29.79
CA SER A 164 0.35 20.48 29.36
C SER A 164 -0.36 21.65 30.05
N ARG A 165 -0.72 21.51 31.34
CA ARG A 165 -1.16 22.69 32.10
C ARG A 165 0.09 23.44 32.58
N PRO A 166 0.47 24.56 31.99
CA PRO A 166 1.50 25.40 32.53
C PRO A 166 1.02 25.91 33.92
N PRO A 167 1.94 26.19 34.88
CA PRO A 167 1.57 26.70 36.17
C PRO A 167 0.72 27.95 36.01
N ALA A 168 -0.34 28.02 36.82
CA ALA A 168 -1.33 29.09 36.75
C ALA A 168 -0.65 30.47 36.74
N ALA A 169 -0.69 31.15 35.61
CA ALA A 169 -0.31 32.55 35.55
C ALA A 169 -1.27 33.38 36.40
N ALA A 170 -0.74 34.35 37.14
CA ALA A 170 -1.50 35.29 37.94
C ALA A 170 -2.63 35.96 37.13
N PRO A 171 -3.77 36.25 37.72
CA PRO A 171 -4.88 36.82 36.99
C PRO A 171 -4.48 38.15 36.34
N PRO A 172 -4.81 38.35 35.05
CA PRO A 172 -4.51 39.61 34.37
C PRO A 172 -5.30 40.77 34.98
N PRO A 173 -4.75 41.99 34.99
CA PRO A 173 -5.44 43.16 35.54
C PRO A 173 -6.75 43.38 34.76
N ALA A 174 -7.80 43.79 35.50
CA ALA A 174 -9.13 44.01 34.97
C ALA A 174 -9.08 44.94 33.74
N ARG A 175 -9.60 44.49 32.61
CA ARG A 175 -9.74 45.33 31.39
C ARG A 175 -10.77 46.45 31.62
N PRO A 176 -10.46 47.67 31.17
CA PRO A 176 -11.42 48.75 31.26
C PRO A 176 -12.68 48.39 30.47
N ARG A 177 -13.87 48.52 31.08
CA ARG A 177 -15.15 48.36 30.38
C ARG A 177 -15.32 49.56 29.46
N PHE A 178 -15.26 49.32 28.15
CA PHE A 178 -15.72 50.29 27.17
C PHE A 178 -17.26 50.29 27.15
N PRO A 179 -17.90 51.45 27.06
CA PRO A 179 -19.37 51.53 26.89
C PRO A 179 -19.76 50.85 25.58
N GLY A 180 -20.76 49.97 25.66
CA GLY A 180 -21.26 49.22 24.52
C GLY A 180 -21.63 50.14 23.36
N ARG A 181 -21.12 49.83 22.19
CA ARG A 181 -21.61 50.42 20.94
C ARG A 181 -22.74 49.56 20.43
N ASP A 182 -23.91 50.12 20.35
CA ASP A 182 -25.03 49.46 19.67
C ASP A 182 -24.78 49.44 18.18
N TYR A 183 -24.67 48.24 17.62
CA TYR A 183 -24.52 48.03 16.19
C TYR A 183 -25.88 47.63 15.60
N HIS A 184 -26.36 48.44 14.65
CA HIS A 184 -27.54 48.08 13.89
C HIS A 184 -27.12 47.33 12.63
N VAL A 185 -27.30 46.00 12.58
CA VAL A 185 -26.96 45.16 11.43
C VAL A 185 -28.22 44.73 10.73
N SER A 186 -28.38 45.14 9.46
CA SER A 186 -29.45 44.70 8.60
C SER A 186 -28.95 43.63 7.62
N VAL A 187 -29.46 42.42 7.74
CA VAL A 187 -29.09 41.29 6.87
C VAL A 187 -30.27 40.88 6.01
N ARG A 188 -30.08 40.86 4.68
CA ARG A 188 -31.06 40.38 3.70
C ARG A 188 -30.52 39.24 2.88
N ASN A 189 -31.31 38.17 2.69
CA ASN A 189 -31.01 37.01 1.83
C ASN A 189 -29.71 36.22 2.18
N SER A 190 -29.45 36.02 3.47
CA SER A 190 -28.30 35.26 3.91
C SER A 190 -28.72 34.03 4.72
N ARG A 191 -28.02 32.90 4.51
CA ARG A 191 -28.17 31.68 5.32
C ARG A 191 -27.08 31.65 6.37
N GLY A 192 -27.46 31.87 7.63
CA GLY A 192 -26.56 31.81 8.80
C GLY A 192 -25.67 33.03 8.93
N VAL A 193 -26.06 33.97 9.80
CA VAL A 193 -25.25 35.13 10.17
C VAL A 193 -25.01 35.07 11.67
N GLN A 194 -23.76 35.25 12.08
CA GLN A 194 -23.32 35.23 13.47
C GLN A 194 -22.67 36.58 13.80
N ILE A 195 -23.21 37.29 14.81
CA ILE A 195 -22.74 38.63 15.20
C ILE A 195 -22.62 38.67 16.71
N GLY A 196 -21.42 39.02 17.23
CA GLY A 196 -21.15 39.18 18.65
C GLY A 196 -20.34 38.05 19.26
N ASP A 197 -19.92 38.25 20.53
CA ASP A 197 -19.11 37.30 21.28
C ASP A 197 -20.00 36.21 21.90
N ASN A 198 -19.54 34.96 21.96
CA ASN A 198 -20.22 33.78 22.54
C ASN A 198 -21.53 33.32 21.85
N ASN A 199 -21.57 33.36 20.55
CA ASN A 199 -22.73 32.89 19.79
C ASN A 199 -22.67 31.38 19.48
N THR A 200 -23.85 30.73 19.61
CA THR A 200 -24.03 29.31 19.21
C THR A 200 -25.06 29.27 18.07
N GLN A 201 -24.69 28.68 16.93
CA GLN A 201 -25.59 28.49 15.80
C GLN A 201 -26.02 27.03 15.67
N ILE A 202 -27.33 26.78 15.66
CA ILE A 202 -27.94 25.48 15.43
C ILE A 202 -28.69 25.53 14.09
N ASN A 203 -28.18 24.81 13.09
CA ASN A 203 -28.87 24.64 11.80
C ASN A 203 -29.67 23.33 11.86
N ARG A 204 -31.00 23.42 11.67
CA ARG A 204 -31.90 22.29 11.44
C ARG A 204 -32.24 22.26 9.95
N TRP A 205 -31.94 21.14 9.30
CA TRP A 205 -32.30 20.85 7.90
C TRP A 205 -33.67 20.18 7.85
#